data_4f4cb49f4099a2cbfc988dfa80a4a9bb
#
_entry.id   4f4cb49f4099a2cbfc988dfa80a4a9bb
#
_cell.length_a   1.000
_cell.length_b   1.000
_cell.length_c   1.000
_cell.angle_alpha   90.00
_cell.angle_beta   90.00
_cell.angle_gamma   90.00
#
_symmetry.space_group_name_H-M   'P 1'
#
loop_
_entity.id
_entity.type
_entity.pdbx_description
1 polymer ?
#
loop_
_entity_poly.entity_id
_entity_poly.type
_entity_poly.pdbx_seq_one_letter_code
_entity_poly.pdbx_strand_id
1 'polypeptide(L)'
;MDRREFIAGGIAACAMASFAEDGDAAVVADGIKVRFLGTGAAGGDNSLRKCSSVLLDDKVLIDLTSLVLDRIPEGVRPEVIFQTHSHGDHYDPATIVKLGIKRMYVQESWANTAKKDVAAIAEKLNLPAPEVIALPFGKKVEECGLAFTGVPANHSTSRVTDGVLERTSLYLVEKGKTRLLYATDTGGIPGDAARMIGIDPHVNPGNYAKYDHTFVHKPEALTAIIMEATDGLEDEDFRMFVHSSVQLVDRTVKALIKTDRYRPPEGQHVYLTHLALRYREWPPEKIDAELPAPLKAAYDGLEVVFR
;
A
#
# COMPACT_ATOMS: atom_id res chain seq x y z
N MET A 1 13.76 44.77 -65.41
CA MET A 1 13.88 46.08 -64.77
C MET A 1 13.93 45.76 -63.24
N ASP A 2 15.09 45.55 -62.74
CA ASP A 2 16.13 46.50 -62.25
C ASP A 2 15.59 47.34 -61.11
N ARG A 3 16.11 47.23 -59.95
CA ARG A 3 17.27 47.68 -59.14
C ARG A 3 17.06 47.31 -57.67
N ARG A 4 17.89 46.63 -57.00
CA ARG A 4 19.12 46.97 -56.22
C ARG A 4 19.02 48.23 -55.39
N GLU A 5 19.19 48.01 -54.07
CA GLU A 5 20.23 48.60 -53.17
C GLU A 5 19.86 48.23 -51.75
N PHE A 6 20.59 47.45 -51.02
CA PHE A 6 21.79 47.65 -50.19
C PHE A 6 21.62 48.78 -49.16
N ILE A 7 21.44 48.41 -47.88
CA ILE A 7 22.10 49.10 -46.76
C ILE A 7 22.45 48.05 -45.69
N ALA A 8 23.75 47.98 -45.41
CA ALA A 8 24.34 47.25 -44.31
C ALA A 8 24.22 48.05 -43.01
N GLY A 9 24.03 47.38 -41.90
CA GLY A 9 24.05 48.06 -40.59
C GLY A 9 24.11 47.07 -39.44
N GLY A 10 25.31 46.89 -38.93
CA GLY A 10 25.58 46.75 -37.50
C GLY A 10 25.19 45.47 -36.81
N ILE A 11 26.12 44.50 -36.76
CA ILE A 11 26.15 43.40 -35.83
C ILE A 11 26.57 43.91 -34.45
N ALA A 12 25.65 43.90 -33.49
CA ALA A 12 25.98 43.95 -32.08
C ALA A 12 25.72 42.54 -31.50
N ALA A 13 26.75 41.73 -31.38
CA ALA A 13 26.70 40.47 -30.68
C ALA A 13 26.62 40.73 -29.17
N CYS A 14 25.39 40.65 -28.62
CA CYS A 14 25.23 40.48 -27.16
C CYS A 14 25.38 38.99 -26.85
N ALA A 15 26.52 38.62 -26.32
CA ALA A 15 26.72 37.35 -25.68
C ALA A 15 25.90 37.32 -24.40
N MET A 16 24.71 36.73 -24.46
CA MET A 16 23.99 36.32 -23.27
C MET A 16 24.68 35.05 -22.75
N ALA A 17 25.46 35.19 -21.70
CA ALA A 17 25.86 34.07 -20.88
C ALA A 17 24.60 33.49 -20.25
N SER A 18 24.13 32.34 -20.76
CA SER A 18 23.16 31.52 -20.08
C SER A 18 23.85 30.96 -18.86
N PHE A 19 23.60 31.55 -17.70
CA PHE A 19 23.77 30.84 -16.45
C PHE A 19 22.72 29.72 -16.45
N ALA A 20 23.19 28.50 -16.73
CA ALA A 20 22.46 27.31 -16.33
C ALA A 20 22.48 27.35 -14.80
N GLU A 21 21.35 27.72 -14.21
CA GLU A 21 21.06 27.33 -12.84
C GLU A 21 21.01 25.79 -12.86
N ASP A 22 22.08 25.16 -12.38
CA ASP A 22 22.02 23.79 -11.89
C ASP A 22 21.01 23.81 -10.75
N GLY A 23 19.74 23.68 -11.11
CA GLY A 23 18.71 23.34 -10.16
C GLY A 23 19.10 22.00 -9.57
N ASP A 24 19.48 22.00 -8.30
CA ASP A 24 19.54 20.80 -7.48
C ASP A 24 18.21 20.06 -7.71
N ALA A 25 18.25 19.07 -8.61
CA ALA A 25 17.21 18.06 -8.65
C ALA A 25 17.27 17.42 -7.28
N ALA A 26 16.32 17.78 -6.41
CA ALA A 26 16.18 17.19 -5.09
C ALA A 26 16.28 15.69 -5.31
N VAL A 27 17.35 15.09 -4.81
CA VAL A 27 17.54 13.64 -4.81
C VAL A 27 16.30 13.10 -4.15
N VAL A 28 15.37 12.56 -4.96
CA VAL A 28 14.17 11.91 -4.46
C VAL A 28 14.70 10.81 -3.56
N ALA A 29 14.52 10.98 -2.25
CA ALA A 29 15.07 10.05 -1.27
C ALA A 29 14.61 8.64 -1.66
N ASP A 30 15.55 7.80 -2.08
CA ASP A 30 15.28 6.42 -2.46
C ASP A 30 14.68 5.71 -1.24
N GLY A 31 13.44 5.26 -1.39
CA GLY A 31 12.73 4.50 -0.38
C GLY A 31 11.32 5.00 -0.08
N ILE A 32 10.55 4.13 0.54
CA ILE A 32 9.18 4.39 0.99
C ILE A 32 9.19 4.50 2.51
N LYS A 33 8.86 5.69 3.02
CA LYS A 33 8.65 5.86 4.45
C LYS A 33 7.27 5.31 4.83
N VAL A 34 7.23 4.40 5.79
CA VAL A 34 6.02 3.81 6.33
C VAL A 34 5.93 4.13 7.82
N ARG A 35 4.84 4.76 8.22
CA ARG A 35 4.45 4.91 9.63
C ARG A 35 3.28 3.99 9.91
N PHE A 36 3.45 3.08 10.86
CA PHE A 36 2.39 2.22 11.35
C PHE A 36 1.51 3.01 12.32
N LEU A 37 0.31 3.39 11.88
CA LEU A 37 -0.65 4.11 12.73
C LEU A 37 -1.35 3.15 13.70
N GLY A 38 -1.62 1.93 13.24
CA GLY A 38 -2.18 0.83 14.01
C GLY A 38 -1.67 -0.51 13.48
N THR A 39 -1.57 -1.50 14.36
CA THR A 39 -0.93 -2.80 14.05
C THR A 39 -1.71 -4.01 14.55
N GLY A 40 -2.90 -3.81 15.14
CA GLY A 40 -3.73 -4.89 15.68
C GLY A 40 -4.87 -5.28 14.77
N ALA A 41 -5.31 -6.51 14.86
CA ALA A 41 -6.57 -6.99 14.35
C ALA A 41 -7.68 -6.52 15.32
N ALA A 42 -8.62 -5.71 14.84
CA ALA A 42 -9.76 -5.22 15.61
C ALA A 42 -9.38 -4.62 16.98
N GLY A 43 -8.39 -3.72 17.01
CA GLY A 43 -7.94 -3.02 18.22
C GLY A 43 -9.03 -2.10 18.80
N GLY A 44 -9.03 -1.90 20.14
CA GLY A 44 -9.91 -0.96 20.83
C GLY A 44 -9.17 0.28 21.34
N ASP A 45 -9.93 1.27 21.87
CA ASP A 45 -9.37 2.55 22.36
C ASP A 45 -8.24 2.39 23.38
N ASN A 46 -8.34 1.41 24.28
CA ASN A 46 -7.39 1.18 25.36
C ASN A 46 -6.34 0.12 25.06
N SER A 47 -6.30 -0.45 23.85
CA SER A 47 -5.29 -1.44 23.51
C SER A 47 -3.98 -0.77 23.09
N LEU A 48 -2.85 -1.45 23.33
CA LEU A 48 -1.53 -1.01 22.85
C LEU A 48 -1.48 -0.99 21.32
N ARG A 49 -2.36 -1.77 20.66
CA ARG A 49 -2.43 -1.89 19.20
C ARG A 49 -3.81 -1.47 18.72
N LYS A 50 -3.85 -0.42 17.93
CA LYS A 50 -5.05 0.06 17.23
C LYS A 50 -5.29 -0.77 15.97
N CYS A 51 -6.47 -0.60 15.36
CA CYS A 51 -6.79 -1.20 14.07
C CYS A 51 -5.72 -0.91 13.01
N SER A 52 -5.39 -1.93 12.21
CA SER A 52 -4.30 -1.86 11.24
C SER A 52 -4.48 -0.72 10.24
N SER A 53 -3.48 0.13 10.16
CA SER A 53 -3.44 1.29 9.24
C SER A 53 -2.00 1.75 9.07
N VAL A 54 -1.64 2.21 7.89
CA VAL A 54 -0.32 2.79 7.63
C VAL A 54 -0.42 4.12 6.87
N LEU A 55 0.55 4.99 7.14
CA LEU A 55 0.75 6.24 6.43
C LEU A 55 2.08 6.17 5.66
N LEU A 56 2.00 6.37 4.34
CA LEU A 56 3.12 6.29 3.42
C LEU A 56 3.57 7.69 3.01
N ASP A 57 4.87 7.98 3.12
CA ASP A 57 5.52 9.26 2.77
C ASP A 57 4.78 10.50 3.33
N ASP A 58 4.09 10.37 4.47
CA ASP A 58 3.23 11.38 5.11
C ASP A 58 2.09 11.90 4.21
N LYS A 59 1.71 11.18 3.17
CA LYS A 59 0.76 11.65 2.14
C LYS A 59 -0.38 10.68 1.84
N VAL A 60 -0.12 9.38 1.88
CA VAL A 60 -1.07 8.36 1.45
C VAL A 60 -1.36 7.40 2.59
N LEU A 61 -2.63 7.16 2.87
CA LEU A 61 -3.07 6.16 3.84
C LEU A 61 -3.38 4.82 3.14
N ILE A 62 -3.14 3.72 3.85
CA ILE A 62 -3.81 2.45 3.57
C ILE A 62 -4.62 2.11 4.81
N ASP A 63 -5.93 2.01 4.62
CA ASP A 63 -6.97 1.84 5.63
C ASP A 63 -7.01 2.96 6.69
N LEU A 64 -8.19 3.19 7.27
CA LEU A 64 -8.36 4.23 8.29
C LEU A 64 -9.59 3.96 9.15
N THR A 65 -9.38 4.03 10.47
CA THR A 65 -10.46 4.14 11.45
C THR A 65 -10.22 5.34 12.38
N SER A 66 -11.24 5.73 13.13
CA SER A 66 -11.13 6.82 14.12
C SER A 66 -10.08 6.54 15.20
N LEU A 67 -9.78 5.27 15.46
CA LEU A 67 -8.87 4.83 16.52
C LEU A 67 -7.41 5.23 16.30
N VAL A 68 -7.01 5.53 15.05
CA VAL A 68 -5.61 5.84 14.70
C VAL A 68 -5.35 7.32 14.39
N LEU A 69 -6.37 8.18 14.53
CA LEU A 69 -6.23 9.60 14.18
C LEU A 69 -5.17 10.33 15.01
N ASP A 70 -5.03 9.98 16.28
CA ASP A 70 -4.02 10.53 17.21
C ASP A 70 -2.58 10.11 16.86
N ARG A 71 -2.41 9.16 15.94
CA ARG A 71 -1.12 8.66 15.45
C ARG A 71 -0.66 9.34 14.16
N ILE A 72 -1.54 10.09 13.49
CA ILE A 72 -1.14 10.94 12.37
C ILE A 72 -0.35 12.11 12.93
N PRO A 73 0.90 12.35 12.46
CA PRO A 73 1.72 13.43 13.01
C PRO A 73 1.05 14.80 12.87
N GLU A 74 1.31 15.67 13.84
CA GLU A 74 0.81 17.03 13.78
C GLU A 74 1.26 17.73 12.49
N GLY A 75 0.34 18.45 11.85
CA GLY A 75 0.61 19.14 10.58
C GLY A 75 0.54 18.24 9.33
N VAL A 76 0.57 16.92 9.47
CA VAL A 76 0.39 16.00 8.33
C VAL A 76 -1.07 15.94 7.92
N ARG A 77 -1.31 16.06 6.61
CA ARG A 77 -2.67 16.06 6.03
C ARG A 77 -2.68 15.13 4.81
N PRO A 78 -2.91 13.82 5.03
CA PRO A 78 -3.04 12.89 3.91
C PRO A 78 -4.28 13.23 3.09
N GLU A 79 -4.16 13.19 1.76
CA GLU A 79 -5.24 13.54 0.84
C GLU A 79 -5.74 12.33 0.06
N VAL A 80 -5.02 11.23 0.11
CA VAL A 80 -5.31 10.00 -0.64
C VAL A 80 -5.36 8.82 0.30
N ILE A 81 -6.32 7.93 0.08
CA ILE A 81 -6.44 6.68 0.81
C ILE A 81 -6.68 5.51 -0.15
N PHE A 82 -6.02 4.40 0.10
CA PHE A 82 -6.29 3.10 -0.50
C PHE A 82 -6.95 2.22 0.55
N GLN A 83 -8.11 1.67 0.23
CA GLN A 83 -8.84 0.79 1.12
C GLN A 83 -8.64 -0.66 0.71
N THR A 84 -8.28 -1.52 1.65
CA THR A 84 -8.15 -2.95 1.39
C THR A 84 -9.52 -3.61 1.23
N HIS A 85 -10.45 -3.33 2.14
CA HIS A 85 -11.82 -3.87 2.15
C HIS A 85 -12.71 -3.10 3.13
N SER A 86 -13.97 -3.53 3.30
CA SER A 86 -14.99 -2.79 4.04
C SER A 86 -15.24 -3.26 5.47
N HIS A 87 -14.40 -4.09 6.07
CA HIS A 87 -14.54 -4.43 7.49
C HIS A 87 -14.33 -3.19 8.38
N GLY A 88 -15.03 -3.14 9.50
CA GLY A 88 -15.08 -1.96 10.37
C GLY A 88 -13.76 -1.63 11.09
N ASP A 89 -12.80 -2.54 11.11
CA ASP A 89 -11.44 -2.32 11.60
C ASP A 89 -10.48 -1.77 10.53
N HIS A 90 -10.94 -1.62 9.28
CA HIS A 90 -10.20 -1.03 8.17
C HIS A 90 -10.90 0.20 7.59
N TYR A 91 -12.23 0.23 7.58
CA TYR A 91 -13.02 1.21 6.87
C TYR A 91 -13.98 1.95 7.80
N ASP A 92 -13.72 3.24 8.02
CA ASP A 92 -14.62 4.17 8.72
C ASP A 92 -14.90 5.39 7.82
N PRO A 93 -16.01 5.37 7.05
CA PRO A 93 -16.32 6.44 6.12
C PRO A 93 -16.54 7.80 6.80
N ALA A 94 -16.98 7.81 8.07
CA ALA A 94 -17.15 9.05 8.80
C ALA A 94 -15.81 9.71 9.10
N THR A 95 -14.82 8.92 9.47
CA THR A 95 -13.47 9.39 9.72
C THR A 95 -12.77 9.85 8.44
N ILE A 96 -12.95 9.11 7.33
CA ILE A 96 -12.41 9.48 6.01
C ILE A 96 -12.94 10.87 5.57
N VAL A 97 -14.26 11.09 5.68
CA VAL A 97 -14.87 12.39 5.33
C VAL A 97 -14.40 13.51 6.26
N LYS A 98 -14.36 13.28 7.58
CA LYS A 98 -13.92 14.28 8.56
C LYS A 98 -12.45 14.67 8.41
N LEU A 99 -11.58 13.72 8.02
CA LEU A 99 -10.17 13.99 7.78
C LEU A 99 -9.94 14.83 6.50
N GLY A 100 -10.94 14.91 5.63
CA GLY A 100 -10.85 15.68 4.38
C GLY A 100 -10.07 14.96 3.28
N ILE A 101 -10.11 13.64 3.27
CA ILE A 101 -9.55 12.84 2.17
C ILE A 101 -10.19 13.29 0.86
N LYS A 102 -9.36 13.51 -0.18
CA LYS A 102 -9.83 13.95 -1.49
C LYS A 102 -10.11 12.80 -2.46
N ARG A 103 -9.25 11.77 -2.45
CA ARG A 103 -9.39 10.59 -3.31
C ARG A 103 -9.31 9.32 -2.49
N MET A 104 -10.25 8.41 -2.75
CA MET A 104 -10.34 7.11 -2.11
C MET A 104 -10.36 6.02 -3.17
N TYR A 105 -9.32 5.18 -3.19
CA TYR A 105 -9.20 4.02 -4.06
C TYR A 105 -9.76 2.79 -3.36
N VAL A 106 -10.64 2.07 -4.05
CA VAL A 106 -11.25 0.83 -3.56
C VAL A 106 -11.31 -0.20 -4.69
N GLN A 107 -11.33 -1.47 -4.35
CA GLN A 107 -11.50 -2.52 -5.35
C GLN A 107 -12.89 -2.36 -6.03
N GLU A 108 -12.95 -2.57 -7.33
CA GLU A 108 -14.13 -2.28 -8.17
C GLU A 108 -15.40 -2.98 -7.70
N SER A 109 -15.31 -4.18 -7.09
CA SER A 109 -16.47 -4.97 -6.64
C SER A 109 -17.33 -4.26 -5.60
N TRP A 110 -16.80 -3.26 -4.88
CA TRP A 110 -17.56 -2.53 -3.86
C TRP A 110 -17.47 -1.00 -3.99
N ALA A 111 -16.91 -0.50 -5.08
CA ALA A 111 -16.76 0.94 -5.31
C ALA A 111 -18.10 1.70 -5.26
N ASN A 112 -19.19 1.13 -5.79
CA ASN A 112 -20.52 1.74 -5.73
C ASN A 112 -21.04 1.85 -4.30
N THR A 113 -20.79 0.86 -3.44
CA THR A 113 -21.17 0.91 -2.03
C THR A 113 -20.36 1.96 -1.31
N ALA A 114 -19.05 1.96 -1.45
CA ALA A 114 -18.18 2.96 -0.86
C ALA A 114 -18.57 4.38 -1.25
N LYS A 115 -18.91 4.61 -2.52
CA LYS A 115 -19.40 5.91 -3.02
C LYS A 115 -20.70 6.35 -2.32
N LYS A 116 -21.66 5.43 -2.14
CA LYS A 116 -22.90 5.71 -1.43
C LYS A 116 -22.66 6.01 0.05
N ASP A 117 -21.77 5.23 0.70
CA ASP A 117 -21.45 5.38 2.13
C ASP A 117 -20.84 6.77 2.40
N VAL A 118 -19.79 7.16 1.68
CA VAL A 118 -19.13 8.45 1.92
C VAL A 118 -19.99 9.63 1.50
N ALA A 119 -20.82 9.51 0.46
CA ALA A 119 -21.74 10.57 0.05
C ALA A 119 -22.81 10.83 1.12
N ALA A 120 -23.44 9.79 1.66
CA ALA A 120 -24.42 9.92 2.72
C ALA A 120 -23.83 10.53 4.01
N ILE A 121 -22.62 10.17 4.37
CA ILE A 121 -21.91 10.74 5.52
C ILE A 121 -21.52 12.20 5.26
N ALA A 122 -21.01 12.51 4.07
CA ALA A 122 -20.62 13.87 3.68
C ALA A 122 -21.84 14.82 3.72
N GLU A 123 -22.98 14.42 3.20
CA GLU A 123 -24.25 15.15 3.28
C GLU A 123 -24.65 15.40 4.74
N LYS A 124 -24.66 14.35 5.57
CA LYS A 124 -25.02 14.46 7.00
C LYS A 124 -24.10 15.41 7.78
N LEU A 125 -22.80 15.43 7.44
CA LEU A 125 -21.80 16.26 8.11
C LEU A 125 -21.66 17.64 7.49
N ASN A 126 -22.30 17.91 6.35
CA ASN A 126 -22.12 19.12 5.53
C ASN A 126 -20.62 19.33 5.16
N LEU A 127 -19.94 18.28 4.77
CA LEU A 127 -18.55 18.26 4.34
C LEU A 127 -18.44 17.74 2.90
N PRO A 128 -17.35 18.04 2.16
CA PRO A 128 -17.13 17.46 0.84
C PRO A 128 -16.88 15.95 0.94
N ALA A 129 -17.48 15.17 0.04
CA ALA A 129 -17.19 13.76 -0.11
C ALA A 129 -15.88 13.55 -0.88
N PRO A 130 -15.08 12.53 -0.55
CA PRO A 130 -13.96 12.14 -1.38
C PRO A 130 -14.43 11.62 -2.75
N GLU A 131 -13.60 11.82 -3.78
CA GLU A 131 -13.77 11.09 -5.04
C GLU A 131 -13.45 9.62 -4.82
N VAL A 132 -14.42 8.74 -5.05
CA VAL A 132 -14.23 7.28 -4.95
C VAL A 132 -13.87 6.72 -6.32
N ILE A 133 -12.70 6.10 -6.41
CA ILE A 133 -12.12 5.58 -7.64
C ILE A 133 -12.06 4.05 -7.55
N ALA A 134 -12.73 3.39 -8.50
CA ALA A 134 -12.66 1.94 -8.65
C ALA A 134 -11.28 1.53 -9.18
N LEU A 135 -10.61 0.62 -8.48
CA LEU A 135 -9.29 0.11 -8.84
C LEU A 135 -9.39 -1.39 -9.16
N PRO A 136 -9.45 -1.77 -10.44
CA PRO A 136 -9.37 -3.17 -10.85
C PRO A 136 -8.03 -3.79 -10.45
N PHE A 137 -8.04 -5.09 -10.13
CA PHE A 137 -6.81 -5.82 -9.86
C PHE A 137 -5.82 -5.77 -11.03
N GLY A 138 -4.54 -5.66 -10.73
CA GLY A 138 -3.46 -5.56 -11.70
C GLY A 138 -3.30 -4.18 -12.34
N LYS A 139 -4.24 -3.25 -12.13
CA LYS A 139 -4.11 -1.89 -12.63
C LYS A 139 -3.18 -1.08 -11.73
N LYS A 140 -2.15 -0.50 -12.33
CA LYS A 140 -1.23 0.44 -11.66
C LYS A 140 -1.79 1.86 -11.72
N VAL A 141 -1.72 2.59 -10.60
CA VAL A 141 -2.03 4.02 -10.50
C VAL A 141 -0.92 4.72 -9.74
N GLU A 142 -0.71 6.01 -10.02
CA GLU A 142 0.31 6.81 -9.36
C GLU A 142 -0.34 7.90 -8.51
N GLU A 143 0.07 7.98 -7.24
CA GLU A 143 -0.39 8.98 -6.29
C GLU A 143 0.76 9.47 -5.39
N CYS A 144 0.90 10.77 -5.31
CA CYS A 144 1.87 11.43 -4.43
C CYS A 144 3.33 10.95 -4.61
N GLY A 145 3.71 10.49 -5.82
CA GLY A 145 5.04 9.95 -6.13
C GLY A 145 5.23 8.48 -5.77
N LEU A 146 4.17 7.79 -5.43
CA LEU A 146 4.11 6.33 -5.20
C LEU A 146 3.24 5.69 -6.28
N ALA A 147 3.63 4.52 -6.77
CA ALA A 147 2.81 3.71 -7.66
C ALA A 147 2.15 2.56 -6.88
N PHE A 148 0.86 2.37 -7.07
CA PHE A 148 0.05 1.34 -6.40
C PHE A 148 -0.52 0.37 -7.40
N THR A 149 -0.43 -0.93 -7.09
CA THR A 149 -1.13 -1.99 -7.82
C THR A 149 -1.92 -2.82 -6.82
N GLY A 150 -3.25 -2.78 -6.92
CA GLY A 150 -4.12 -3.65 -6.13
C GLY A 150 -4.11 -5.07 -6.68
N VAL A 151 -3.99 -6.08 -5.82
CA VAL A 151 -4.05 -7.49 -6.18
C VAL A 151 -4.94 -8.27 -5.20
N PRO A 152 -5.51 -9.42 -5.62
CA PRO A 152 -6.46 -10.13 -4.77
C PRO A 152 -5.83 -10.69 -3.50
N ALA A 153 -6.60 -10.68 -2.41
CA ALA A 153 -6.31 -11.37 -1.17
C ALA A 153 -7.13 -12.66 -1.03
N ASN A 154 -6.69 -13.57 -0.17
CA ASN A 154 -7.50 -14.68 0.35
C ASN A 154 -8.26 -14.21 1.58
N HIS A 155 -9.29 -13.38 1.36
CA HIS A 155 -10.14 -12.87 2.43
C HIS A 155 -11.52 -12.49 1.85
N SER A 156 -12.56 -12.61 2.67
CA SER A 156 -13.94 -12.32 2.26
C SER A 156 -14.65 -11.51 3.33
N THR A 157 -15.33 -10.45 2.91
CA THR A 157 -16.12 -9.58 3.78
C THR A 157 -17.56 -10.05 3.92
N SER A 158 -18.01 -11.08 3.19
CA SER A 158 -19.42 -11.49 3.05
C SER A 158 -20.35 -10.38 2.53
N ARG A 159 -19.87 -9.18 2.25
CA ARG A 159 -20.66 -8.09 1.68
C ARG A 159 -20.90 -8.34 0.18
N VAL A 160 -22.13 -8.15 -0.25
CA VAL A 160 -22.53 -8.26 -1.67
C VAL A 160 -23.05 -6.90 -2.15
N THR A 161 -22.47 -6.41 -3.23
CA THR A 161 -22.86 -5.14 -3.87
C THR A 161 -23.31 -5.44 -5.30
N ASP A 162 -24.55 -5.06 -5.63
CA ASP A 162 -25.11 -5.27 -6.98
C ASP A 162 -24.98 -6.74 -7.48
N GLY A 163 -25.10 -7.71 -6.55
CA GLY A 163 -24.96 -9.15 -6.84
C GLY A 163 -23.50 -9.65 -6.91
N VAL A 164 -22.53 -8.79 -6.69
CA VAL A 164 -21.09 -9.14 -6.69
C VAL A 164 -20.58 -9.20 -5.26
N LEU A 165 -19.88 -10.29 -4.92
CA LEU A 165 -19.20 -10.42 -3.64
C LEU A 165 -18.00 -9.46 -3.60
N GLU A 166 -17.89 -8.70 -2.52
CA GLU A 166 -16.75 -7.83 -2.28
C GLU A 166 -15.44 -8.62 -2.24
N ARG A 167 -14.41 -8.07 -2.88
CA ARG A 167 -13.07 -8.65 -2.91
C ARG A 167 -12.09 -7.75 -2.15
N THR A 168 -11.25 -8.37 -1.34
CA THR A 168 -10.19 -7.72 -0.58
C THR A 168 -8.95 -7.51 -1.43
N SER A 169 -8.27 -6.38 -1.25
CA SER A 169 -7.03 -6.01 -1.95
C SER A 169 -5.82 -6.11 -1.04
N LEU A 170 -4.75 -6.67 -1.57
CA LEU A 170 -3.38 -6.37 -1.15
C LEU A 170 -2.83 -5.27 -2.06
N TYR A 171 -1.76 -4.60 -1.63
CA TYR A 171 -1.13 -3.54 -2.43
C TYR A 171 0.35 -3.78 -2.63
N LEU A 172 0.79 -3.80 -3.91
CA LEU A 172 2.17 -3.54 -4.25
C LEU A 172 2.34 -2.02 -4.34
N VAL A 173 3.28 -1.48 -3.55
CA VAL A 173 3.64 -0.06 -3.56
C VAL A 173 5.07 0.08 -4.07
N GLU A 174 5.27 0.94 -5.06
CA GLU A 174 6.57 1.10 -5.73
C GLU A 174 7.04 2.57 -5.70
N LYS A 175 8.32 2.77 -5.47
CA LYS A 175 9.02 4.06 -5.58
C LYS A 175 10.48 3.84 -5.93
N GLY A 176 10.92 4.31 -7.09
CA GLY A 176 12.27 4.04 -7.58
C GLY A 176 12.53 2.53 -7.69
N LYS A 177 13.48 2.02 -6.91
CA LYS A 177 13.80 0.57 -6.86
C LYS A 177 13.07 -0.17 -5.75
N THR A 178 12.40 0.53 -4.85
CA THR A 178 11.69 -0.06 -3.72
C THR A 178 10.37 -0.66 -4.21
N ARG A 179 10.16 -1.93 -3.89
CA ARG A 179 8.93 -2.68 -4.19
C ARG A 179 8.43 -3.31 -2.89
N LEU A 180 7.46 -2.64 -2.27
CA LEU A 180 6.85 -3.01 -0.99
C LEU A 180 5.54 -3.75 -1.23
N LEU A 181 5.43 -4.98 -0.75
CA LEU A 181 4.13 -5.66 -0.63
C LEU A 181 3.52 -5.35 0.75
N TYR A 182 2.35 -4.73 0.75
CA TYR A 182 1.48 -4.57 1.92
C TYR A 182 0.35 -5.60 1.83
N ALA A 183 0.37 -6.58 2.72
CA ALA A 183 -0.52 -7.73 2.71
C ALA A 183 -1.18 -7.92 4.07
N THR A 184 -2.31 -7.24 4.27
CA THR A 184 -3.19 -7.43 5.42
C THR A 184 -4.43 -8.21 5.01
N ASP A 185 -5.02 -8.95 5.95
CA ASP A 185 -6.22 -9.75 5.75
C ASP A 185 -6.12 -10.70 4.55
N THR A 186 -5.25 -11.69 4.71
CA THR A 186 -5.06 -12.72 3.69
C THR A 186 -4.49 -14.01 4.26
N GLY A 187 -5.09 -15.14 3.94
CA GLY A 187 -4.52 -16.47 4.16
C GLY A 187 -3.41 -16.76 3.14
N GLY A 188 -2.23 -16.16 3.32
CA GLY A 188 -1.11 -16.25 2.37
C GLY A 188 -1.27 -15.32 1.17
N ILE A 189 -0.40 -15.49 0.17
CA ILE A 189 -0.43 -14.73 -1.09
C ILE A 189 -1.07 -15.60 -2.19
N PRO A 190 -2.23 -15.20 -2.74
CA PRO A 190 -2.85 -15.94 -3.83
C PRO A 190 -1.94 -16.06 -5.06
N GLY A 191 -2.03 -17.17 -5.78
CA GLY A 191 -1.19 -17.42 -6.95
C GLY A 191 -1.39 -16.40 -8.08
N ASP A 192 -2.61 -15.92 -8.30
CA ASP A 192 -2.90 -14.86 -9.26
C ASP A 192 -2.35 -13.50 -8.80
N ALA A 193 -2.43 -13.17 -7.50
CA ALA A 193 -1.76 -11.99 -6.94
C ALA A 193 -0.25 -12.05 -7.17
N ALA A 194 0.39 -13.19 -6.85
CA ALA A 194 1.81 -13.39 -7.07
C ALA A 194 2.23 -13.20 -8.53
N ARG A 195 1.40 -13.66 -9.48
CA ARG A 195 1.62 -13.44 -10.92
C ARG A 195 1.49 -11.99 -11.31
N MET A 196 0.44 -11.30 -10.85
CA MET A 196 0.19 -9.89 -11.18
C MET A 196 1.34 -8.98 -10.78
N ILE A 197 2.02 -9.27 -9.66
CA ILE A 197 3.16 -8.48 -9.16
C ILE A 197 4.54 -9.08 -9.49
N GLY A 198 4.57 -10.15 -10.29
CA GLY A 198 5.81 -10.71 -10.83
C GLY A 198 6.65 -11.53 -9.86
N ILE A 199 6.10 -11.98 -8.72
CA ILE A 199 6.82 -12.78 -7.73
C ILE A 199 6.56 -14.29 -7.82
N ASP A 200 5.69 -14.75 -8.71
CA ASP A 200 5.50 -16.18 -8.97
C ASP A 200 6.78 -16.78 -9.57
N PRO A 201 7.45 -17.74 -8.92
CA PRO A 201 8.68 -18.34 -9.43
C PRO A 201 8.47 -19.21 -10.68
N HIS A 202 7.24 -19.56 -10.97
CA HIS A 202 6.86 -20.39 -12.12
C HIS A 202 6.31 -19.57 -13.30
N VAL A 203 6.41 -18.25 -13.27
CA VAL A 203 5.96 -17.40 -14.38
C VAL A 203 6.68 -17.78 -15.67
N ASN A 204 5.90 -18.23 -16.64
CA ASN A 204 6.35 -18.38 -18.03
C ASN A 204 5.71 -17.28 -18.87
N PRO A 205 6.48 -16.24 -19.26
CA PRO A 205 5.97 -15.08 -20.01
C PRO A 205 5.22 -15.46 -21.28
N GLY A 206 5.65 -16.53 -21.97
CA GLY A 206 5.01 -16.97 -23.20
C GLY A 206 3.61 -17.53 -23.01
N ASN A 207 3.28 -18.05 -21.84
CA ASN A 207 1.97 -18.62 -21.56
C ASN A 207 0.94 -17.59 -21.12
N TYR A 208 1.34 -16.56 -20.36
CA TYR A 208 0.41 -15.58 -19.82
C TYR A 208 0.06 -14.47 -20.82
N ALA A 209 0.97 -14.10 -21.71
CA ALA A 209 0.73 -13.09 -22.74
C ALA A 209 -0.49 -13.38 -23.64
N LYS A 210 -0.96 -14.62 -23.68
CA LYS A 210 -2.09 -15.05 -24.51
C LYS A 210 -3.45 -14.86 -23.82
N TYR A 211 -3.49 -14.81 -22.51
CA TYR A 211 -4.73 -15.02 -21.76
C TYR A 211 -5.16 -13.82 -20.90
N ASP A 212 -4.21 -13.00 -20.45
CA ASP A 212 -4.56 -11.87 -19.59
C ASP A 212 -3.52 -10.76 -19.66
N HIS A 213 -3.98 -9.54 -19.93
CA HIS A 213 -3.14 -8.34 -19.99
C HIS A 213 -2.76 -7.81 -18.58
N THR A 214 -3.37 -8.33 -17.51
CA THR A 214 -3.09 -7.93 -16.15
C THR A 214 -1.86 -8.62 -15.56
N PHE A 215 -1.32 -9.66 -16.22
CA PHE A 215 -0.16 -10.39 -15.72
C PHE A 215 1.15 -9.72 -16.11
N VAL A 216 2.06 -9.65 -15.15
CA VAL A 216 3.43 -9.20 -15.37
C VAL A 216 4.22 -10.30 -16.08
N HIS A 217 4.78 -9.97 -17.24
CA HIS A 217 5.53 -10.93 -18.06
C HIS A 217 6.99 -11.11 -17.65
N LYS A 218 7.53 -10.17 -16.86
CA LYS A 218 8.91 -10.20 -16.39
C LYS A 218 8.93 -10.35 -14.87
N PRO A 219 9.49 -11.45 -14.35
CA PRO A 219 9.61 -11.62 -12.91
C PRO A 219 10.44 -10.50 -12.27
N GLU A 220 9.94 -9.95 -11.19
CA GLU A 220 10.60 -8.92 -10.40
C GLU A 220 10.59 -9.30 -8.93
N ALA A 221 11.66 -8.96 -8.22
CA ALA A 221 11.73 -9.24 -6.79
C ALA A 221 11.10 -8.11 -5.97
N LEU A 222 10.46 -8.46 -4.86
CA LEU A 222 10.14 -7.51 -3.79
C LEU A 222 11.43 -7.10 -3.10
N THR A 223 11.45 -5.88 -2.56
CA THR A 223 12.52 -5.42 -1.66
C THR A 223 12.01 -5.26 -0.23
N ALA A 224 10.69 -5.16 -0.03
CA ALA A 224 10.06 -4.96 1.26
C ALA A 224 8.75 -5.74 1.38
N ILE A 225 8.46 -6.22 2.58
CA ILE A 225 7.21 -6.93 2.90
C ILE A 225 6.69 -6.46 4.25
N ILE A 226 5.40 -6.10 4.27
CA ILE A 226 4.57 -5.96 5.47
C ILE A 226 3.43 -6.96 5.31
N MET A 227 3.26 -7.85 6.29
CA MET A 227 2.25 -8.90 6.21
C MET A 227 1.53 -9.09 7.55
N GLU A 228 0.29 -9.54 7.52
CA GLU A 228 -0.48 -9.83 8.71
C GLU A 228 0.01 -11.09 9.45
N ALA A 229 -0.39 -11.20 10.73
CA ALA A 229 -0.26 -12.42 11.52
C ALA A 229 -1.42 -12.56 12.51
N THR A 230 -2.64 -12.46 11.97
CA THR A 230 -3.89 -12.50 12.74
C THR A 230 -4.16 -13.86 13.35
N ASP A 231 -3.72 -14.93 12.70
CA ASP A 231 -3.91 -16.30 13.19
C ASP A 231 -2.92 -16.69 14.31
N GLY A 232 -1.94 -15.81 14.61
CA GLY A 232 -0.98 -16.00 15.68
C GLY A 232 0.28 -16.72 15.22
N LEU A 233 0.91 -17.51 16.13
CA LEU A 233 2.20 -18.15 15.85
C LEU A 233 2.07 -19.31 14.86
N GLU A 234 1.02 -20.11 14.99
CA GLU A 234 0.79 -21.33 14.23
C GLU A 234 -0.57 -21.30 13.53
N ASP A 235 -0.72 -22.17 12.52
CA ASP A 235 -2.00 -22.38 11.83
C ASP A 235 -2.92 -23.19 12.75
N GLU A 236 -3.84 -22.54 13.46
CA GLU A 236 -4.60 -23.17 14.53
C GLU A 236 -6.02 -23.57 14.15
N ASP A 237 -6.64 -22.88 13.17
CA ASP A 237 -8.03 -23.13 12.84
C ASP A 237 -8.39 -22.76 11.38
N PHE A 238 -9.69 -22.69 11.08
CA PHE A 238 -10.21 -22.35 9.74
C PHE A 238 -9.82 -20.96 9.26
N ARG A 239 -9.39 -20.06 10.12
CA ARG A 239 -8.97 -18.70 9.74
C ARG A 239 -7.73 -18.71 8.86
N MET A 240 -6.94 -19.79 8.87
CA MET A 240 -5.80 -19.98 7.97
C MET A 240 -6.12 -19.79 6.48
N PHE A 241 -7.38 -19.92 6.08
CA PHE A 241 -7.82 -19.67 4.70
C PHE A 241 -8.05 -18.19 4.40
N VAL A 242 -8.22 -17.35 5.43
CA VAL A 242 -8.55 -15.92 5.31
C VAL A 242 -7.56 -15.01 6.05
N HIS A 243 -6.73 -15.59 6.92
CA HIS A 243 -5.67 -14.91 7.66
C HIS A 243 -4.38 -15.72 7.66
N SER A 244 -3.27 -15.06 7.92
CA SER A 244 -1.96 -15.68 8.02
C SER A 244 -1.53 -15.88 9.48
N SER A 245 -0.82 -16.98 9.72
CA SER A 245 -0.02 -17.18 10.93
C SER A 245 1.43 -16.70 10.71
N VAL A 246 2.18 -16.50 11.78
CA VAL A 246 3.64 -16.27 11.73
C VAL A 246 4.32 -17.42 10.97
N GLN A 247 3.91 -18.67 11.20
CA GLN A 247 4.47 -19.85 10.52
C GLN A 247 4.25 -19.80 9.00
N LEU A 248 3.06 -19.39 8.54
CA LEU A 248 2.77 -19.23 7.12
C LEU A 248 3.59 -18.10 6.50
N VAL A 249 3.71 -16.94 7.18
CA VAL A 249 4.54 -15.83 6.72
C VAL A 249 6.00 -16.23 6.61
N ASP A 250 6.55 -16.89 7.64
CA ASP A 250 7.94 -17.37 7.64
C ASP A 250 8.24 -18.29 6.47
N ARG A 251 7.35 -19.29 6.22
CA ARG A 251 7.45 -20.19 5.06
C ARG A 251 7.40 -19.43 3.74
N THR A 252 6.50 -18.46 3.62
CA THR A 252 6.35 -17.64 2.42
C THR A 252 7.60 -16.81 2.16
N VAL A 253 8.11 -16.10 3.16
CA VAL A 253 9.33 -15.28 3.06
C VAL A 253 10.56 -16.13 2.68
N LYS A 254 10.75 -17.29 3.34
CA LYS A 254 11.85 -18.23 3.01
C LYS A 254 11.75 -18.74 1.58
N ALA A 255 10.53 -19.05 1.10
CA ALA A 255 10.33 -19.48 -0.28
C ALA A 255 10.64 -18.37 -1.28
N LEU A 256 10.22 -17.13 -1.02
CA LEU A 256 10.52 -15.99 -1.88
C LEU A 256 12.02 -15.68 -1.93
N ILE A 257 12.74 -15.76 -0.81
CA ILE A 257 14.20 -15.62 -0.76
C ILE A 257 14.86 -16.74 -1.59
N LYS A 258 14.48 -17.99 -1.35
CA LYS A 258 15.05 -19.16 -2.05
C LYS A 258 14.86 -19.11 -3.56
N THR A 259 13.77 -18.52 -4.02
CA THR A 259 13.44 -18.39 -5.45
C THR A 259 13.85 -17.05 -6.04
N ASP A 260 14.59 -16.22 -5.28
CA ASP A 260 15.06 -14.91 -5.71
C ASP A 260 13.91 -13.95 -6.08
N ARG A 261 12.80 -14.02 -5.36
CA ARG A 261 11.62 -13.15 -5.51
C ARG A 261 11.46 -12.15 -4.37
N TYR A 262 12.30 -12.24 -3.35
CA TYR A 262 12.44 -11.25 -2.29
C TYR A 262 13.92 -10.99 -2.04
N ARG A 263 14.35 -9.76 -2.25
CA ARG A 263 15.73 -9.28 -2.14
C ARG A 263 15.78 -8.04 -1.23
N PRO A 264 15.62 -8.23 0.08
CA PRO A 264 15.71 -7.10 0.98
C PRO A 264 17.11 -6.52 1.02
N PRO A 265 17.27 -5.21 1.22
CA PRO A 265 18.55 -4.63 1.65
C PRO A 265 19.04 -5.29 2.95
N GLU A 266 20.36 -5.28 3.16
CA GLU A 266 20.96 -5.83 4.37
C GLU A 266 20.35 -5.19 5.63
N GLY A 267 20.01 -6.01 6.62
CA GLY A 267 19.42 -5.57 7.88
C GLY A 267 17.93 -5.19 7.81
N GLN A 268 17.30 -5.23 6.64
CA GLN A 268 15.88 -4.95 6.53
C GLN A 268 15.03 -6.14 6.99
N HIS A 269 14.03 -5.87 7.83
CA HIS A 269 13.10 -6.87 8.35
C HIS A 269 11.81 -6.95 7.52
N VAL A 270 11.13 -8.07 7.62
CA VAL A 270 9.71 -8.23 7.28
C VAL A 270 8.91 -7.83 8.51
N TYR A 271 8.02 -6.86 8.37
CA TYR A 271 7.21 -6.40 9.50
C TYR A 271 5.84 -7.07 9.50
N LEU A 272 5.49 -7.62 10.68
CA LEU A 272 4.17 -8.18 10.91
C LEU A 272 3.24 -7.11 11.44
N THR A 273 2.07 -6.98 10.83
CA THR A 273 0.97 -6.09 11.23
C THR A 273 -0.31 -6.89 11.43
N HIS A 274 -1.42 -6.24 11.74
CA HIS A 274 -2.72 -6.88 11.93
C HIS A 274 -2.61 -8.11 12.84
N LEU A 275 -1.95 -7.88 13.99
CA LEU A 275 -1.57 -8.95 14.92
C LEU A 275 -2.77 -9.46 15.70
N ALA A 276 -2.80 -10.75 15.94
CA ALA A 276 -3.85 -11.43 16.68
C ALA A 276 -4.27 -10.71 17.96
N LEU A 277 -5.56 -10.73 18.29
CA LEU A 277 -6.12 -10.09 19.49
C LEU A 277 -5.41 -10.49 20.79
N ARG A 278 -4.89 -11.73 20.89
CA ARG A 278 -4.13 -12.21 22.04
C ARG A 278 -2.83 -11.43 22.28
N TYR A 279 -2.28 -10.76 21.23
CA TYR A 279 -1.06 -9.94 21.32
C TYR A 279 -1.32 -8.46 21.52
N ARG A 280 -2.59 -8.03 21.62
CA ARG A 280 -2.95 -6.61 21.70
C ARG A 280 -2.32 -5.86 22.87
N GLU A 281 -2.04 -6.57 23.98
CA GLU A 281 -1.42 -6.03 25.20
C GLU A 281 0.06 -6.43 25.33
N TRP A 282 0.64 -7.07 24.33
CA TRP A 282 2.04 -7.47 24.38
C TRP A 282 2.93 -6.37 23.81
N PRO A 283 3.99 -5.96 24.53
CA PRO A 283 4.97 -5.05 23.98
C PRO A 283 5.75 -5.72 22.83
N PRO A 284 6.29 -4.94 21.88
CA PRO A 284 6.96 -5.47 20.69
C PRO A 284 8.05 -6.49 21.01
N GLU A 285 8.86 -6.23 22.03
CA GLU A 285 10.01 -7.09 22.42
C GLU A 285 9.56 -8.50 22.83
N LYS A 286 8.40 -8.60 23.46
CA LYS A 286 7.83 -9.88 23.85
C LYS A 286 7.38 -10.69 22.65
N ILE A 287 6.82 -10.03 21.64
CA ILE A 287 6.42 -10.71 20.41
C ILE A 287 7.66 -11.07 19.60
N ASP A 288 8.60 -10.14 19.43
CA ASP A 288 9.84 -10.37 18.68
C ASP A 288 10.65 -11.55 19.20
N ALA A 289 10.58 -11.84 20.53
CA ALA A 289 11.23 -13.00 21.12
C ALA A 289 10.69 -14.35 20.61
N GLU A 290 9.46 -14.37 20.09
CA GLU A 290 8.80 -15.56 19.54
C GLU A 290 8.96 -15.65 18.01
N LEU A 291 9.50 -14.60 17.34
CA LEU A 291 9.54 -14.52 15.89
C LEU A 291 10.85 -15.07 15.31
N PRO A 292 10.79 -15.90 14.26
CA PRO A 292 11.97 -16.28 13.50
C PRO A 292 12.48 -15.10 12.66
N ALA A 293 13.81 -14.97 12.54
CA ALA A 293 14.39 -13.99 11.63
C ALA A 293 14.00 -14.31 10.15
N PRO A 294 13.71 -13.31 9.29
CA PRO A 294 13.88 -11.87 9.50
C PRO A 294 12.61 -11.15 9.98
N LEU A 295 11.64 -11.84 10.58
CA LEU A 295 10.36 -11.27 10.98
C LEU A 295 10.50 -10.37 12.21
N LYS A 296 9.74 -9.28 12.26
CA LYS A 296 9.57 -8.39 13.41
C LYS A 296 8.13 -7.95 13.57
N ALA A 297 7.68 -7.77 14.80
CA ALA A 297 6.39 -7.18 15.08
C ALA A 297 6.44 -5.65 14.85
N ALA A 298 5.56 -5.13 14.01
CA ALA A 298 5.32 -3.71 13.99
C ALA A 298 4.57 -3.28 15.27
N TYR A 299 4.67 -2.01 15.61
CA TYR A 299 3.94 -1.40 16.73
C TYR A 299 3.43 -0.02 16.34
N ASP A 300 2.40 0.43 17.03
CA ASP A 300 1.76 1.70 16.76
C ASP A 300 2.74 2.86 16.96
N GLY A 301 2.92 3.69 15.93
CA GLY A 301 3.87 4.78 15.90
C GLY A 301 5.26 4.41 15.36
N LEU A 302 5.55 3.14 15.06
CA LEU A 302 6.79 2.74 14.40
C LEU A 302 6.91 3.41 13.03
N GLU A 303 8.09 3.96 12.76
CA GLU A 303 8.45 4.51 11.44
C GLU A 303 9.62 3.73 10.85
N VAL A 304 9.49 3.33 9.60
CA VAL A 304 10.51 2.57 8.85
C VAL A 304 10.64 3.17 7.46
N VAL A 305 11.87 3.27 6.96
CA VAL A 305 12.12 3.59 5.54
C VAL A 305 12.57 2.31 4.84
N PHE A 306 11.72 1.80 3.98
CA PHE A 306 12.06 0.68 3.09
C PHE A 306 12.82 1.18 1.86
N ARG A 307 13.84 0.42 1.44
CA ARG A 307 14.69 0.75 0.29
C ARG A 307 14.79 -0.38 -0.71
#